data_b094103216404f27eca7badb1f68fbc7
#
_entry.id   b094103216404f27eca7badb1f68fbc7
#
_cell.length_a   1.000
_cell.length_b   1.000
_cell.length_c   1.000
_cell.angle_alpha   90.00
_cell.angle_beta   90.00
_cell.angle_gamma   90.00
#
_symmetry.space_group_name_H-M   'P 1'
#
loop_
_entity.id
_entity.type
_entity.pdbx_description
1 polymer ?
#
loop_
_entity_poly.entity_id
_entity_poly.type
_entity_poly.pdbx_seq_one_letter_code
_entity_poly.pdbx_strand_id
1 'polypeptide(L)'
;GKGGYSYLASDGKKEYVLKQIHHEPCDYYQFGDKLASELRDYDRLRTIGIPMPCLLDVDKAEERLLKEYIPGDTIDRYVLEDRMEDGFYWQIEDMCRLLYPANTNIDYFPTNFVVCGGKLYYIDYECNDYMEQWNYENWGSQYWWKSPAFLERFQK
;
A
#
# COMPACT_ATOMS: atom_id res chain seq x y z
N GLY A 1 -9.36 -3.32 0.25
CA GLY A 1 -8.40 -4.17 -0.45
C GLY A 1 -8.82 -5.62 -0.46
N LYS A 2 -8.08 -6.43 -1.18
CA LYS A 2 -8.39 -7.86 -1.34
C LYS A 2 -8.36 -8.64 -0.03
N GLY A 3 -7.58 -8.17 0.95
CA GLY A 3 -7.41 -8.85 2.23
C GLY A 3 -8.43 -8.51 3.29
N GLY A 4 -9.23 -7.46 3.08
CA GLY A 4 -10.19 -7.04 4.08
C GLY A 4 -10.72 -5.64 3.86
N TYR A 5 -11.43 -5.14 4.85
CA TYR A 5 -12.01 -3.79 4.86
C TYR A 5 -11.24 -2.88 5.79
N SER A 6 -10.94 -1.66 5.34
CA SER A 6 -10.25 -0.65 6.14
C SER A 6 -11.22 0.45 6.54
N TYR A 7 -11.15 0.84 7.81
CA TYR A 7 -12.01 1.86 8.39
C TYR A 7 -11.17 2.92 9.08
N LEU A 8 -11.55 4.17 8.94
CA LEU A 8 -10.99 5.24 9.75
C LEU A 8 -11.59 5.17 11.14
N ALA A 9 -10.74 5.03 12.16
CA ALA A 9 -11.17 4.95 13.54
C ALA A 9 -10.57 6.11 14.34
N SER A 10 -11.22 6.49 15.43
CA SER A 10 -10.75 7.58 16.28
C SER A 10 -10.95 7.23 17.75
N ASP A 11 -9.99 7.62 18.59
CA ASP A 11 -10.11 7.55 20.05
C ASP A 11 -10.52 8.90 20.66
N GLY A 12 -10.90 9.86 19.79
CA GLY A 12 -11.23 11.23 20.20
C GLY A 12 -10.04 12.18 20.20
N LYS A 13 -8.81 11.67 20.05
CA LYS A 13 -7.57 12.45 20.02
C LYS A 13 -6.78 12.26 18.73
N LYS A 14 -6.75 11.03 18.24
CA LYS A 14 -6.04 10.66 17.00
C LYS A 14 -6.92 9.80 16.14
N GLU A 15 -6.59 9.78 14.85
CA GLU A 15 -7.23 8.92 13.88
C GLU A 15 -6.31 7.74 13.56
N TYR A 16 -6.92 6.59 13.34
CA TYR A 16 -6.24 5.34 13.05
C TYR A 16 -6.93 4.64 11.90
N VAL A 17 -6.26 3.66 11.31
CA VAL A 17 -6.88 2.77 10.33
C VAL A 17 -7.07 1.41 10.98
N LEU A 18 -8.33 0.99 11.07
CA LEU A 18 -8.69 -0.36 11.51
C LEU A 18 -8.96 -1.21 10.28
N LYS A 19 -8.18 -2.27 10.11
CA LYS A 19 -8.39 -3.21 9.00
C LYS A 19 -8.97 -4.51 9.52
N GLN A 20 -10.16 -4.86 9.05
CA GLN A 20 -10.83 -6.13 9.36
C GLN A 20 -10.52 -7.11 8.23
N ILE A 21 -9.91 -8.23 8.56
CA ILE A 21 -9.63 -9.28 7.57
C ILE A 21 -10.96 -9.88 7.11
N HIS A 22 -11.07 -10.09 5.81
CA HIS A 22 -12.29 -10.55 5.15
C HIS A 22 -12.08 -11.96 4.60
N HIS A 23 -13.06 -12.84 4.80
CA HIS A 23 -13.04 -14.19 4.28
C HIS A 23 -14.18 -14.41 3.32
N GLU A 24 -13.86 -14.74 2.07
CA GLU A 24 -14.86 -15.20 1.12
C GLU A 24 -15.24 -16.64 1.46
N PRO A 25 -16.50 -17.06 1.17
CA PRO A 25 -16.91 -18.44 1.46
C PRO A 25 -16.02 -19.51 0.83
N CYS A 26 -15.45 -19.23 -0.34
CA CYS A 26 -14.55 -20.14 -1.04
C CYS A 26 -13.14 -20.21 -0.44
N ASP A 27 -12.81 -19.29 0.46
CA ASP A 27 -11.48 -19.16 1.06
C ASP A 27 -11.43 -19.66 2.49
N TYR A 28 -12.44 -20.40 2.94
CA TYR A 28 -12.57 -20.75 4.36
C TYR A 28 -11.36 -21.53 4.91
N TYR A 29 -10.69 -22.31 4.09
CA TYR A 29 -9.51 -23.06 4.51
C TYR A 29 -8.25 -22.17 4.63
N GLN A 30 -8.34 -20.89 4.28
CA GLN A 30 -7.26 -19.91 4.43
C GLN A 30 -7.48 -18.98 5.61
N PHE A 31 -8.41 -19.29 6.47
CA PHE A 31 -8.64 -18.51 7.68
C PHE A 31 -7.37 -18.44 8.51
N GLY A 32 -7.01 -17.25 8.97
CA GLY A 32 -5.80 -17.01 9.71
C GLY A 32 -4.57 -16.77 8.83
N ASP A 33 -4.51 -17.38 7.65
CA ASP A 33 -3.35 -17.22 6.76
C ASP A 33 -3.23 -15.79 6.22
N LYS A 34 -4.36 -15.13 5.96
CA LYS A 34 -4.35 -13.75 5.48
C LYS A 34 -3.74 -12.80 6.51
N LEU A 35 -4.09 -12.94 7.78
CA LEU A 35 -3.50 -12.13 8.83
C LEU A 35 -2.01 -12.41 8.98
N ALA A 36 -1.64 -13.68 9.04
CA ALA A 36 -0.24 -14.07 9.14
C ALA A 36 0.58 -13.57 7.95
N SER A 37 0.01 -13.66 6.74
CA SER A 37 0.64 -13.16 5.51
C SER A 37 0.87 -11.66 5.59
N GLU A 38 -0.13 -10.89 6.03
CA GLU A 38 0.00 -9.44 6.14
C GLU A 38 1.05 -9.04 7.18
N LEU A 39 1.13 -9.75 8.30
CA LEU A 39 2.14 -9.49 9.33
C LEU A 39 3.55 -9.82 8.81
N ARG A 40 3.71 -10.90 8.06
CA ARG A 40 5.00 -11.24 7.44
C ARG A 40 5.42 -10.19 6.43
N ASP A 41 4.48 -9.74 5.61
CA ASP A 41 4.74 -8.71 4.59
C ASP A 41 5.14 -7.39 5.25
N TYR A 42 4.46 -7.01 6.32
CA TYR A 42 4.81 -5.82 7.09
C TYR A 42 6.24 -5.90 7.63
N ASP A 43 6.60 -7.01 8.27
CA ASP A 43 7.95 -7.21 8.80
C ASP A 43 9.00 -7.16 7.68
N ARG A 44 8.72 -7.79 6.56
CA ARG A 44 9.61 -7.80 5.39
C ARG A 44 9.86 -6.38 4.87
N LEU A 45 8.80 -5.62 4.65
CA LEU A 45 8.90 -4.26 4.14
C LEU A 45 9.52 -3.31 5.14
N ARG A 46 9.22 -3.48 6.42
CA ARG A 46 9.82 -2.68 7.48
C ARG A 46 11.32 -2.91 7.55
N THR A 47 11.76 -4.16 7.46
CA THR A 47 13.19 -4.52 7.46
C THR A 47 13.90 -3.93 6.24
N ILE A 48 13.24 -3.91 5.08
CA ILE A 48 13.77 -3.28 3.87
C ILE A 48 13.91 -1.79 4.03
N GLY A 49 13.02 -1.16 4.82
CA GLY A 49 13.07 0.28 5.08
C GLY A 49 12.05 1.10 4.30
N ILE A 50 10.93 0.49 3.91
CA ILE A 50 9.88 1.18 3.15
C ILE A 50 9.06 2.06 4.09
N PRO A 51 8.87 3.35 3.76
CA PRO A 51 7.98 4.22 4.55
C PRO A 51 6.54 3.72 4.50
N MET A 52 6.00 3.39 5.66
CA MET A 52 4.66 2.81 5.81
C MET A 52 4.00 3.30 7.09
N PRO A 53 2.66 3.20 7.18
CA PRO A 53 1.99 3.37 8.47
C PRO A 53 2.51 2.32 9.46
N CYS A 54 2.77 2.75 10.69
CA CYS A 54 3.18 1.82 11.74
C CYS A 54 2.01 0.91 12.12
N LEU A 55 2.31 -0.38 12.32
CA LEU A 55 1.36 -1.32 12.90
C LEU A 55 1.32 -1.06 14.40
N LEU A 56 0.14 -0.74 14.93
CA LEU A 56 -0.02 -0.35 16.33
C LEU A 56 -0.55 -1.48 17.20
N ASP A 57 -1.44 -2.30 16.65
CA ASP A 57 -2.04 -3.40 17.41
C ASP A 57 -2.57 -4.48 16.49
N VAL A 58 -2.66 -5.70 17.00
CA VAL A 58 -3.16 -6.87 16.28
C VAL A 58 -4.11 -7.63 17.20
N ASP A 59 -5.32 -7.89 16.72
CA ASP A 59 -6.26 -8.77 17.39
C ASP A 59 -6.41 -10.04 16.54
N LYS A 60 -5.71 -11.08 16.96
CA LYS A 60 -5.68 -12.34 16.19
C LYS A 60 -7.01 -13.07 16.24
N ALA A 61 -7.73 -12.98 17.36
CA ALA A 61 -9.01 -13.65 17.50
C ALA A 61 -10.07 -13.08 16.56
N GLU A 62 -10.10 -11.76 16.43
CA GLU A 62 -11.04 -11.06 15.56
C GLU A 62 -10.45 -10.78 14.16
N GLU A 63 -9.19 -11.14 13.96
CA GLU A 63 -8.46 -10.92 12.72
C GLU A 63 -8.49 -9.47 12.28
N ARG A 64 -8.06 -8.57 13.17
CA ARG A 64 -8.00 -7.13 12.94
C ARG A 64 -6.62 -6.59 13.16
N LEU A 65 -6.31 -5.53 12.40
CA LEU A 65 -5.08 -4.75 12.54
C LEU A 65 -5.45 -3.30 12.84
N LEU A 66 -4.70 -2.68 13.73
CA LEU A 66 -4.79 -1.23 13.95
C LEU A 66 -3.50 -0.60 13.45
N LYS A 67 -3.60 0.34 12.54
CA LYS A 67 -2.47 1.02 11.92
C LYS A 67 -2.52 2.51 12.15
N GLU A 68 -1.36 3.13 12.08
CA GLU A 68 -1.25 4.58 11.99
C GLU A 68 -2.02 5.09 10.77
N TYR A 69 -2.73 6.21 10.93
CA TYR A 69 -3.36 6.89 9.79
C TYR A 69 -2.38 7.92 9.23
N ILE A 70 -2.11 7.84 7.92
CA ILE A 70 -1.28 8.80 7.21
C ILE A 70 -2.22 9.76 6.47
N PRO A 71 -2.40 11.00 6.92
CA PRO A 71 -3.28 11.93 6.24
C PRO A 71 -2.65 12.44 4.94
N GLY A 72 -3.47 12.64 3.93
CA GLY A 72 -3.03 13.16 2.65
C GLY A 72 -3.78 12.52 1.49
N ASP A 73 -3.49 13.00 0.29
CA ASP A 73 -4.09 12.45 -0.93
C ASP A 73 -3.23 11.31 -1.48
N THR A 74 -3.89 10.39 -2.15
CA THR A 74 -3.23 9.29 -2.86
C THR A 74 -2.66 9.77 -4.19
N ILE A 75 -1.70 9.03 -4.72
CA ILE A 75 -1.00 9.39 -5.97
C ILE A 75 -1.96 9.50 -7.16
N ASP A 76 -2.97 8.64 -7.24
CA ASP A 76 -3.97 8.74 -8.31
C ASP A 76 -4.67 10.09 -8.32
N ARG A 77 -4.93 10.67 -7.14
CA ARG A 77 -5.51 12.01 -7.03
C ARG A 77 -4.55 13.08 -7.54
N TYR A 78 -3.27 12.97 -7.18
CA TYR A 78 -2.23 13.90 -7.67
C TYR A 78 -2.11 13.84 -9.19
N VAL A 79 -2.15 12.64 -9.76
CA VAL A 79 -2.10 12.47 -11.22
C VAL A 79 -3.34 13.09 -11.87
N LEU A 80 -4.53 12.75 -11.37
CA LEU A 80 -5.80 13.19 -11.94
C LEU A 80 -5.94 14.72 -11.91
N GLU A 81 -5.45 15.35 -10.85
CA GLU A 81 -5.55 16.79 -10.62
C GLU A 81 -4.31 17.57 -11.11
N ASP A 82 -3.41 16.91 -11.82
CA ASP A 82 -2.18 17.54 -12.36
C ASP A 82 -1.30 18.15 -11.26
N ARG A 83 -1.19 17.47 -10.11
CA ARG A 83 -0.41 17.94 -8.96
C ARG A 83 0.86 17.11 -8.72
N MET A 84 1.26 16.25 -9.67
CA MET A 84 2.47 15.46 -9.51
C MET A 84 3.71 16.36 -9.45
N GLU A 85 4.65 15.95 -8.62
CA GLU A 85 5.94 16.64 -8.45
C GLU A 85 7.08 15.64 -8.67
N ASP A 86 8.21 16.14 -9.15
CA ASP A 86 9.39 15.30 -9.40
C ASP A 86 9.81 14.52 -8.16
N GLY A 87 9.67 15.12 -6.98
CA GLY A 87 10.02 14.47 -5.72
C GLY A 87 9.24 13.18 -5.43
N PHE A 88 8.02 13.06 -5.95
CA PHE A 88 7.24 11.84 -5.77
C PHE A 88 7.82 10.69 -6.60
N TYR A 89 8.26 10.99 -7.83
CA TYR A 89 8.93 10.00 -8.68
C TYR A 89 10.27 9.56 -8.08
N TRP A 90 11.04 10.51 -7.54
CA TRP A 90 12.31 10.18 -6.90
C TRP A 90 12.11 9.27 -5.70
N GLN A 91 11.05 9.49 -4.95
CA GLN A 91 10.77 8.67 -3.75
C GLN A 91 10.33 7.25 -4.10
N ILE A 92 9.50 7.06 -5.14
CA ILE A 92 9.17 5.69 -5.54
C ILE A 92 10.40 4.97 -6.13
N GLU A 93 11.26 5.69 -6.85
CA GLU A 93 12.50 5.12 -7.35
C GLU A 93 13.42 4.71 -6.19
N ASP A 94 13.50 5.52 -5.14
CA ASP A 94 14.27 5.18 -3.94
C ASP A 94 13.73 3.91 -3.27
N MET A 95 12.42 3.77 -3.19
CA MET A 95 11.81 2.53 -2.68
C MET A 95 12.24 1.32 -3.52
N CYS A 96 12.21 1.46 -4.85
CA CYS A 96 12.63 0.39 -5.76
C CYS A 96 14.10 0.00 -5.56
N ARG A 97 14.97 0.98 -5.31
CA ARG A 97 16.39 0.71 -5.03
C ARG A 97 16.60 -0.12 -3.76
N LEU A 98 15.67 -0.04 -2.82
CA LEU A 98 15.69 -0.88 -1.62
C LEU A 98 15.02 -2.23 -1.86
N LEU A 99 13.93 -2.24 -2.62
CA LEU A 99 13.12 -3.43 -2.84
C LEU A 99 13.78 -4.46 -3.74
N TYR A 100 14.32 -4.03 -4.88
CA TYR A 100 14.82 -4.95 -5.91
C TYR A 100 16.01 -5.79 -5.42
N PRO A 101 17.02 -5.21 -4.75
CA PRO A 101 18.11 -6.03 -4.20
C PRO A 101 17.63 -7.03 -3.13
N ALA A 102 16.49 -6.74 -2.50
CA ALA A 102 15.87 -7.65 -1.53
C ALA A 102 14.88 -8.63 -2.18
N ASN A 103 14.93 -8.77 -3.50
CA ASN A 103 14.05 -9.67 -4.27
C ASN A 103 12.57 -9.43 -3.99
N THR A 104 12.15 -8.16 -3.92
CA THR A 104 10.80 -7.80 -3.48
C THR A 104 10.14 -6.82 -4.44
N ASN A 105 8.84 -7.04 -4.69
CA ASN A 105 7.95 -6.08 -5.32
C ASN A 105 6.84 -5.72 -4.34
N ILE A 106 6.35 -4.48 -4.44
CA ILE A 106 5.12 -4.05 -3.79
C ILE A 106 4.06 -3.83 -4.87
N ASP A 107 2.83 -3.53 -4.45
CA ASP A 107 1.77 -3.19 -5.40
C ASP A 107 1.89 -1.70 -5.76
N TYR A 108 2.45 -1.43 -6.94
CA TYR A 108 2.75 -0.06 -7.39
C TYR A 108 1.53 0.71 -7.87
N PHE A 109 0.34 0.17 -7.75
CA PHE A 109 -0.86 0.89 -8.16
C PHE A 109 -1.01 2.16 -7.33
N PRO A 110 -1.32 3.31 -7.95
CA PRO A 110 -1.20 4.62 -7.28
C PRO A 110 -2.13 4.84 -6.09
N THR A 111 -3.21 4.07 -5.98
CA THR A 111 -4.10 4.17 -4.81
C THR A 111 -3.45 3.67 -3.53
N ASN A 112 -2.35 2.95 -3.62
CA ASN A 112 -1.63 2.39 -2.48
C ASN A 112 -0.58 3.32 -1.89
N PHE A 113 -0.49 4.56 -2.38
CA PHE A 113 0.52 5.52 -1.95
C PHE A 113 -0.12 6.83 -1.57
N VAL A 114 0.30 7.37 -0.43
CA VAL A 114 -0.18 8.66 0.10
C VAL A 114 1.00 9.60 0.25
N VAL A 115 0.79 10.87 -0.06
CA VAL A 115 1.77 11.93 0.20
C VAL A 115 1.34 12.70 1.44
N CYS A 116 2.21 12.76 2.42
CA CYS A 116 1.98 13.52 3.65
C CYS A 116 3.21 14.38 3.93
N GLY A 117 3.03 15.70 3.95
CA GLY A 117 4.13 16.61 4.15
C GLY A 117 5.24 16.47 3.12
N GLY A 118 4.89 16.17 1.88
CA GLY A 118 5.85 15.95 0.80
C GLY A 118 6.51 14.58 0.79
N LYS A 119 6.24 13.74 1.78
CA LYS A 119 6.82 12.40 1.88
C LYS A 119 5.83 11.35 1.38
N LEU A 120 6.34 10.41 0.60
CA LEU A 120 5.57 9.32 0.02
C LEU A 120 5.56 8.12 0.96
N TYR A 121 4.36 7.58 1.23
CA TYR A 121 4.17 6.39 2.07
C TYR A 121 3.43 5.32 1.30
N TYR A 122 3.87 4.08 1.44
CA TYR A 122 3.15 2.91 0.95
C TYR A 122 2.17 2.47 2.04
N ILE A 123 0.87 2.62 1.80
CA ILE A 123 -0.14 2.42 2.85
C ILE A 123 -0.70 1.01 2.92
N ASP A 124 -0.31 0.15 2.00
CA ASP A 124 -0.63 -1.27 2.04
C ASP A 124 0.61 -2.04 2.54
N TYR A 125 0.41 -3.23 3.09
CA TYR A 125 1.53 -4.06 3.55
C TYR A 125 1.86 -5.17 2.56
N GLU A 126 1.09 -5.31 1.48
CA GLU A 126 1.28 -6.40 0.52
C GLU A 126 2.62 -6.31 -0.19
N CYS A 127 3.33 -7.43 -0.25
CA CYS A 127 4.53 -7.56 -1.07
C CYS A 127 4.67 -9.00 -1.57
N ASN A 128 5.48 -9.15 -2.62
CA ASN A 128 5.75 -10.43 -3.25
C ASN A 128 7.21 -10.50 -3.67
N ASP A 129 7.67 -11.69 -4.05
CA ASP A 129 8.99 -11.83 -4.63
C ASP A 129 9.08 -11.06 -5.95
N TYR A 130 10.26 -10.54 -6.22
CA TYR A 130 10.48 -9.73 -7.41
C TYR A 130 10.19 -10.50 -8.69
N MET A 131 9.39 -9.89 -9.56
CA MET A 131 9.19 -10.34 -10.94
C MET A 131 9.28 -9.13 -11.85
N GLU A 132 10.14 -9.19 -12.85
CA GLU A 132 10.41 -8.06 -13.74
C GLU A 132 9.15 -7.52 -14.40
N GLN A 133 8.24 -8.39 -14.80
CA GLN A 133 7.00 -7.99 -15.47
C GLN A 133 6.06 -7.16 -14.59
N TRP A 134 6.20 -7.25 -13.29
CA TRP A 134 5.36 -6.55 -12.32
C TRP A 134 6.11 -5.47 -11.55
N ASN A 135 7.31 -5.10 -12.01
CA ASN A 135 8.07 -4.04 -11.34
C ASN A 135 7.50 -2.66 -11.66
N TYR A 136 8.06 -1.64 -11.03
CA TYR A 136 7.57 -0.28 -11.22
C TYR A 136 7.76 0.19 -12.67
N GLU A 137 8.91 -0.04 -13.28
CA GLU A 137 9.26 0.44 -14.61
C GLU A 137 8.39 -0.21 -15.70
N ASN A 138 8.12 -1.50 -15.59
CA ASN A 138 7.38 -2.24 -16.62
C ASN A 138 5.87 -2.20 -16.42
N TRP A 139 5.41 -2.16 -15.16
CA TRP A 139 3.98 -2.22 -14.88
C TRP A 139 3.46 -0.99 -14.15
N GLY A 140 4.08 -0.60 -13.04
CA GLY A 140 3.52 0.41 -12.15
C GLY A 140 3.51 1.81 -12.73
N SER A 141 4.59 2.19 -13.40
CA SER A 141 4.80 3.56 -13.87
C SER A 141 3.70 4.07 -14.80
N GLN A 142 3.06 3.20 -15.55
CA GLN A 142 1.98 3.58 -16.46
C GLN A 142 0.78 4.22 -15.74
N TYR A 143 0.64 3.98 -14.45
CA TYR A 143 -0.45 4.53 -13.64
C TYR A 143 -0.02 5.77 -12.83
N TRP A 144 1.22 6.24 -13.00
CA TRP A 144 1.75 7.39 -12.29
C TRP A 144 1.80 8.66 -13.14
N TRP A 145 1.16 8.62 -14.30
CA TRP A 145 0.95 9.76 -15.17
C TRP A 145 -0.35 9.54 -15.96
N LYS A 146 -0.83 10.57 -16.64
CA LYS A 146 -2.08 10.46 -17.44
C LYS A 146 -1.87 9.68 -18.73
N SER A 147 -1.54 8.42 -18.59
CA SER A 147 -1.43 7.49 -19.71
C SER A 147 -2.81 6.99 -20.14
N PRO A 148 -2.95 6.38 -21.32
CA PRO A 148 -4.21 5.72 -21.69
C PRO A 148 -4.67 4.69 -20.65
N ALA A 149 -3.74 3.91 -20.08
CA ALA A 149 -4.07 2.93 -19.05
C ALA A 149 -4.62 3.59 -17.79
N PHE A 150 -4.02 4.71 -17.35
CA PHE A 150 -4.50 5.46 -16.19
C PHE A 150 -5.90 6.02 -16.45
N LEU A 151 -6.10 6.67 -17.61
CA LEU A 151 -7.37 7.31 -17.93
C LEU A 151 -8.51 6.29 -18.03
N GLU A 152 -8.22 5.10 -18.53
CA GLU A 152 -9.20 4.01 -18.58
C GLU A 152 -9.69 3.63 -17.17
N ARG A 153 -8.81 3.68 -16.18
CA ARG A 153 -9.13 3.30 -14.80
C ARG A 153 -9.78 4.42 -14.00
N PHE A 154 -9.37 5.66 -14.20
CA PHE A 154 -9.70 6.75 -13.27
C PHE A 154 -10.56 7.86 -13.89
N GLN A 155 -10.70 7.92 -15.20
CA GLN A 155 -11.49 8.96 -15.86
C GLN A 155 -12.68 8.32 -16.57
N LYS A 156 -13.67 7.97 -15.80
CA LYS A 156 -14.91 7.39 -16.35
C LYS A 156 -16.04 8.40 -16.34
#